data_6a3279913b8e8f914bf517a3399c9686
#
_entry.id   6a3279913b8e8f914bf517a3399c9686
#
_cell.length_a   1.000
_cell.length_b   1.000
_cell.length_c   1.000
_cell.angle_alpha   90.00
_cell.angle_beta   90.00
_cell.angle_gamma   90.00
#
_symmetry.space_group_name_H-M   'P 1'
#
loop_
_entity.id
_entity.type
_entity.pdbx_description
1 polymer ?
#
loop_
_entity_poly.entity_id
_entity_poly.type
_entity_poly.pdbx_seq_one_letter_code
_entity_poly.pdbx_strand_id
1 'polypeptide(L)'
;MFNKRTIAIIKRELREKLFSKTFILMTLLIPIFMIFALGSGTILNSLGGNTKFNIEIISQSSQLTSAIKSAFAENNDIKEGNLKVSFSTKSKSEFESFLGSSKEKLLKENLTGIIFIPDSSLQDKEIEYYSKNPNNSSLFNKLKQPINKALIDLYFQGQNLTGNQINFARKNVDINGFKVSSDKQIQKAGYGNMIASFLFTFLLYFSLLYIGAMVMRSVVQEKINRIVEILLSSASSTELMIGKILGNSITGVIQMFIWLLPLMLLISTSWFVLPDELTLSLTMGNILFVLFYFFIGLITFLGLFASVGAIFDNDQDAQSGIWPIMILIMIPFFIAISLTNNPENTIATVASMFPFASIIVMPARIAITDVPLIQIIISVIVSIATMSSIFPIAGKIYKVGILMTGKKPKWSEVIKWLKYN
;
A
#
# COMPACT_ATOMS: atom_id res chain seq x y z
N MET A 1 -37.00 12.85 5.51
CA MET A 1 -35.51 12.94 5.51
C MET A 1 -34.99 13.73 4.28
N PHE A 2 -35.46 13.45 3.08
CA PHE A 2 -35.06 14.18 1.87
C PHE A 2 -36.14 15.25 1.50
N ASN A 3 -35.92 16.47 1.97
CA ASN A 3 -36.77 17.58 1.58
C ASN A 3 -36.02 18.49 0.58
N LYS A 4 -36.73 19.46 -0.02
CA LYS A 4 -36.15 20.41 -1.01
C LYS A 4 -34.90 21.13 -0.46
N ARG A 5 -34.84 21.41 0.84
CA ARG A 5 -33.72 22.09 1.50
C ARG A 5 -32.48 21.22 1.53
N THR A 6 -32.61 19.96 1.93
CA THR A 6 -31.48 18.97 1.93
C THR A 6 -30.91 18.80 0.52
N ILE A 7 -31.80 18.69 -0.51
CA ILE A 7 -31.35 18.57 -1.90
C ILE A 7 -30.60 19.83 -2.37
N ALA A 8 -31.08 21.02 -1.97
CA ALA A 8 -30.39 22.27 -2.29
C ALA A 8 -28.98 22.34 -1.67
N ILE A 9 -28.84 21.87 -0.43
CA ILE A 9 -27.52 21.77 0.26
C ILE A 9 -26.61 20.78 -0.47
N ILE A 10 -27.12 19.59 -0.81
CA ILE A 10 -26.35 18.60 -1.59
C ILE A 10 -25.82 19.20 -2.90
N LYS A 11 -26.74 19.88 -3.65
CA LYS A 11 -26.38 20.51 -4.93
C LYS A 11 -25.33 21.62 -4.76
N ARG A 12 -25.44 22.41 -3.70
CA ARG A 12 -24.45 23.44 -3.34
C ARG A 12 -23.10 22.81 -3.07
N GLU A 13 -23.01 21.80 -2.18
CA GLU A 13 -21.78 21.10 -1.82
C GLU A 13 -21.11 20.45 -3.05
N LEU A 14 -21.91 19.77 -3.88
CA LEU A 14 -21.43 19.17 -5.14
C LEU A 14 -20.80 20.22 -6.07
N ARG A 15 -21.51 21.33 -6.30
CA ARG A 15 -21.04 22.39 -7.20
C ARG A 15 -19.76 23.04 -6.66
N GLU A 16 -19.71 23.33 -5.36
CA GLU A 16 -18.57 23.97 -4.71
C GLU A 16 -17.33 23.08 -4.76
N LYS A 17 -17.49 21.76 -4.54
CA LYS A 17 -16.37 20.83 -4.50
C LYS A 17 -15.91 20.37 -5.88
N LEU A 18 -16.80 19.93 -6.76
CA LEU A 18 -16.44 19.41 -8.09
C LEU A 18 -15.69 20.43 -8.96
N PHE A 19 -16.05 21.71 -8.83
CA PHE A 19 -15.39 22.79 -9.57
C PHE A 19 -14.27 23.49 -8.79
N SER A 20 -13.90 22.97 -7.61
CA SER A 20 -12.79 23.54 -6.87
C SER A 20 -11.44 23.15 -7.51
N LYS A 21 -10.52 24.13 -7.58
CA LYS A 21 -9.15 23.88 -8.11
C LYS A 21 -8.46 22.75 -7.35
N THR A 22 -8.66 22.67 -6.04
CA THR A 22 -8.06 21.62 -5.20
C THR A 22 -8.60 20.24 -5.54
N PHE A 23 -9.92 20.08 -5.80
CA PHE A 23 -10.50 18.81 -6.20
C PHE A 23 -9.96 18.34 -7.55
N ILE A 24 -9.93 19.24 -8.55
CA ILE A 24 -9.42 18.91 -9.89
C ILE A 24 -7.95 18.51 -9.81
N LEU A 25 -7.13 19.29 -9.09
CA LEU A 25 -5.72 19.02 -8.92
C LEU A 25 -5.48 17.67 -8.23
N MET A 26 -6.16 17.40 -7.11
CA MET A 26 -5.99 16.13 -6.38
C MET A 26 -6.53 14.94 -7.17
N THR A 27 -7.61 15.11 -7.91
CA THR A 27 -8.17 14.04 -8.77
C THR A 27 -7.22 13.64 -9.88
N LEU A 28 -6.44 14.59 -10.43
CA LEU A 28 -5.44 14.32 -11.47
C LEU A 28 -4.08 13.91 -10.89
N LEU A 29 -3.67 14.51 -9.78
CA LEU A 29 -2.33 14.31 -9.21
C LEU A 29 -2.16 12.92 -8.61
N ILE A 30 -3.18 12.37 -7.94
CA ILE A 30 -3.07 11.05 -7.29
C ILE A 30 -2.82 9.92 -8.29
N PRO A 31 -3.56 9.74 -9.40
CA PRO A 31 -3.24 8.75 -10.41
C PRO A 31 -1.84 8.93 -11.01
N ILE A 32 -1.45 10.18 -11.29
CA ILE A 32 -0.11 10.48 -11.81
C ILE A 32 0.96 10.08 -10.80
N PHE A 33 0.76 10.43 -9.52
CA PHE A 33 1.67 10.03 -8.44
C PHE A 33 1.75 8.51 -8.29
N MET A 34 0.63 7.79 -8.42
CA MET A 34 0.60 6.33 -8.35
C MET A 34 1.36 5.69 -9.51
N ILE A 35 1.16 6.17 -10.74
CA ILE A 35 1.92 5.71 -11.92
C ILE A 35 3.41 5.99 -11.71
N PHE A 36 3.75 7.17 -11.22
CA PHE A 36 5.13 7.53 -10.89
C PHE A 36 5.70 6.65 -9.77
N ALA A 37 4.97 6.40 -8.69
CA ALA A 37 5.41 5.55 -7.58
C ALA A 37 5.64 4.10 -8.01
N LEU A 38 4.73 3.53 -8.80
CA LEU A 38 4.87 2.18 -9.35
C LEU A 38 6.02 2.09 -10.39
N GLY A 39 6.17 3.13 -11.22
CA GLY A 39 7.22 3.23 -12.21
C GLY A 39 8.58 3.70 -11.67
N SER A 40 8.60 4.36 -10.50
CA SER A 40 9.82 4.95 -9.95
C SER A 40 10.88 3.90 -9.61
N GLY A 41 10.48 2.71 -9.18
CA GLY A 41 11.39 1.60 -8.91
C GLY A 41 12.18 1.20 -10.16
N THR A 42 11.52 1.10 -11.30
CA THR A 42 12.15 0.82 -12.61
C THR A 42 12.96 2.00 -13.11
N ILE A 43 12.43 3.22 -12.99
CA ILE A 43 13.14 4.45 -13.41
C ILE A 43 14.35 4.71 -12.51
N LEU A 44 14.21 4.59 -11.19
CA LEU A 44 15.32 4.76 -10.25
C LEU A 44 16.37 3.67 -10.41
N ASN A 45 15.99 2.42 -10.69
CA ASN A 45 16.93 1.37 -11.03
C ASN A 45 17.64 1.64 -12.37
N SER A 46 16.96 2.21 -13.37
CA SER A 46 17.58 2.57 -14.64
C SER A 46 18.46 3.83 -14.54
N LEU A 47 18.06 4.80 -13.71
CA LEU A 47 18.84 6.02 -13.45
C LEU A 47 19.95 5.80 -12.41
N GLY A 48 19.73 4.92 -11.42
CA GLY A 48 20.71 4.51 -10.41
C GLY A 48 21.71 3.46 -10.92
N GLY A 49 21.59 3.04 -12.16
CA GLY A 49 22.37 1.96 -12.78
C GLY A 49 23.88 2.16 -12.87
N ASN A 50 24.41 3.28 -12.42
CA ASN A 50 25.85 3.57 -12.46
C ASN A 50 26.49 3.76 -11.09
N THR A 51 25.89 3.22 -10.00
CA THR A 51 26.64 3.11 -8.74
C THR A 51 27.77 2.12 -8.92
N LYS A 52 28.99 2.64 -8.95
CA LYS A 52 30.22 1.82 -9.04
C LYS A 52 30.45 1.17 -7.69
N PHE A 53 30.37 -0.14 -7.65
CA PHE A 53 30.71 -0.92 -6.47
C PHE A 53 32.16 -1.38 -6.54
N ASN A 54 32.89 -1.22 -5.45
CA ASN A 54 34.25 -1.71 -5.27
C ASN A 54 34.24 -2.76 -4.19
N ILE A 55 34.40 -4.05 -4.55
CA ILE A 55 34.22 -5.20 -3.66
C ILE A 55 35.51 -6.00 -3.61
N GLU A 56 35.85 -6.44 -2.42
CA GLU A 56 36.90 -7.43 -2.23
C GLU A 56 36.30 -8.77 -1.85
N ILE A 57 36.55 -9.81 -2.67
CA ILE A 57 36.11 -11.18 -2.42
C ILE A 57 37.27 -11.97 -1.93
N ILE A 58 37.15 -12.51 -0.73
CA ILE A 58 38.17 -13.29 -0.06
C ILE A 58 37.65 -14.70 0.11
N SER A 59 38.36 -15.68 -0.43
CA SER A 59 38.00 -17.09 -0.31
C SER A 59 39.02 -17.81 0.55
N GLN A 60 38.59 -18.84 1.27
CA GLN A 60 39.48 -19.57 2.16
C GLN A 60 40.46 -20.46 1.42
N SER A 61 40.09 -20.99 0.24
CA SER A 61 40.95 -21.83 -0.59
C SER A 61 41.24 -21.22 -1.97
N SER A 62 42.37 -21.60 -2.57
CA SER A 62 42.76 -21.15 -3.91
C SER A 62 41.83 -21.69 -5.00
N GLN A 63 41.23 -22.85 -4.79
CA GLN A 63 40.26 -23.45 -5.70
C GLN A 63 38.97 -22.61 -5.77
N LEU A 64 38.43 -22.19 -4.61
CA LEU A 64 37.30 -21.28 -4.52
C LEU A 64 37.62 -19.94 -5.20
N THR A 65 38.80 -19.37 -4.93
CA THR A 65 39.20 -18.09 -5.54
C THR A 65 39.23 -18.18 -7.07
N SER A 66 39.79 -19.25 -7.64
CA SER A 66 39.89 -19.44 -9.09
C SER A 66 38.52 -19.63 -9.73
N ALA A 67 37.64 -20.46 -9.15
CA ALA A 67 36.29 -20.70 -9.63
C ALA A 67 35.44 -19.41 -9.62
N ILE A 68 35.49 -18.64 -8.52
CA ILE A 68 34.77 -17.40 -8.40
C ILE A 68 35.29 -16.37 -9.41
N LYS A 69 36.60 -16.22 -9.54
CA LYS A 69 37.25 -15.33 -10.50
C LYS A 69 36.80 -15.66 -11.93
N SER A 70 36.72 -16.92 -12.31
CA SER A 70 36.24 -17.38 -13.62
C SER A 70 34.77 -17.06 -13.82
N ALA A 71 33.93 -17.27 -12.83
CA ALA A 71 32.50 -16.96 -12.92
C ALA A 71 32.22 -15.46 -13.04
N PHE A 72 33.04 -14.62 -12.41
CA PHE A 72 32.92 -13.16 -12.51
C PHE A 72 33.52 -12.60 -13.82
N ALA A 73 34.43 -13.28 -14.50
CA ALA A 73 34.99 -12.85 -15.77
C ALA A 73 33.92 -12.74 -16.88
N GLU A 74 32.85 -13.51 -16.80
CA GLU A 74 31.72 -13.47 -17.73
C GLU A 74 30.65 -12.45 -17.35
N ASN A 75 30.77 -11.78 -16.20
CA ASN A 75 29.74 -10.87 -15.68
C ASN A 75 29.73 -9.54 -16.43
N ASN A 76 28.57 -9.16 -16.95
CA ASN A 76 28.37 -7.92 -17.71
C ASN A 76 28.63 -6.67 -16.86
N ASP A 77 28.27 -6.65 -15.58
CA ASP A 77 28.50 -5.51 -14.69
C ASP A 77 29.97 -5.15 -14.52
N ILE A 78 30.87 -6.16 -14.61
CA ILE A 78 32.32 -5.93 -14.61
C ILE A 78 32.79 -5.37 -15.93
N LYS A 79 32.28 -5.88 -17.06
CA LYS A 79 32.62 -5.40 -18.40
C LYS A 79 32.18 -3.95 -18.60
N GLU A 80 31.07 -3.56 -18.03
CA GLU A 80 30.53 -2.19 -18.07
C GLU A 80 31.19 -1.24 -17.06
N GLY A 81 32.07 -1.76 -16.17
CA GLY A 81 32.75 -0.96 -15.16
C GLY A 81 31.91 -0.55 -13.97
N ASN A 82 30.70 -1.11 -13.82
CA ASN A 82 29.79 -0.85 -12.72
C ASN A 82 30.19 -1.62 -11.43
N LEU A 83 30.90 -2.73 -11.59
CA LEU A 83 31.38 -3.56 -10.51
C LEU A 83 32.89 -3.80 -10.64
N LYS A 84 33.66 -3.29 -9.68
CA LYS A 84 35.09 -3.62 -9.52
C LYS A 84 35.23 -4.67 -8.46
N VAL A 85 35.84 -5.80 -8.78
CA VAL A 85 36.04 -6.91 -7.85
C VAL A 85 37.52 -7.25 -7.80
N SER A 86 38.07 -7.26 -6.60
CA SER A 86 39.38 -7.82 -6.29
C SER A 86 39.21 -9.16 -5.60
N PHE A 87 40.11 -10.08 -5.92
CA PHE A 87 40.07 -11.45 -5.38
C PHE A 87 41.35 -11.76 -4.63
N SER A 88 41.20 -12.34 -3.42
CA SER A 88 42.33 -12.79 -2.63
C SER A 88 42.00 -14.09 -1.88
N THR A 89 43.04 -14.87 -1.54
CA THR A 89 42.90 -16.08 -0.74
C THR A 89 43.48 -15.81 0.63
N LYS A 90 42.72 -16.04 1.69
CA LYS A 90 43.15 -15.87 3.08
C LYS A 90 42.52 -16.93 3.98
N SER A 91 43.29 -17.48 4.89
CA SER A 91 42.75 -18.29 5.98
C SER A 91 41.84 -17.48 6.88
N LYS A 92 41.02 -18.10 7.69
CA LYS A 92 40.07 -17.41 8.59
C LYS A 92 40.79 -16.43 9.55
N SER A 93 41.94 -16.83 10.10
CA SER A 93 42.73 -15.98 10.99
C SER A 93 43.35 -14.77 10.28
N GLU A 94 43.86 -14.98 9.04
CA GLU A 94 44.38 -13.89 8.22
C GLU A 94 43.28 -12.94 7.78
N PHE A 95 42.04 -13.45 7.52
CA PHE A 95 40.89 -12.64 7.20
C PHE A 95 40.49 -11.73 8.35
N GLU A 96 40.46 -12.25 9.59
CA GLU A 96 40.10 -11.43 10.78
C GLU A 96 41.11 -10.27 10.96
N SER A 97 42.39 -10.54 10.77
CA SER A 97 43.47 -9.53 10.82
C SER A 97 43.30 -8.50 9.68
N PHE A 98 43.01 -8.98 8.47
CA PHE A 98 42.77 -8.15 7.31
C PHE A 98 41.49 -7.26 7.48
N LEU A 99 40.41 -7.80 8.01
CA LEU A 99 39.20 -7.07 8.30
C LEU A 99 39.46 -5.93 9.27
N GLY A 100 40.28 -6.19 10.32
CA GLY A 100 40.70 -5.16 11.27
C GLY A 100 41.40 -3.97 10.60
N SER A 101 42.34 -4.24 9.68
CA SER A 101 43.07 -3.21 8.95
C SER A 101 42.27 -2.52 7.87
N SER A 102 41.18 -3.15 7.36
CA SER A 102 40.35 -2.64 6.29
C SER A 102 39.14 -1.83 6.77
N LYS A 103 38.87 -1.75 8.10
CA LYS A 103 37.77 -1.00 8.68
C LYS A 103 37.76 0.47 8.22
N GLU A 104 38.90 1.10 8.19
CA GLU A 104 39.01 2.51 7.79
C GLU A 104 38.66 2.72 6.30
N LYS A 105 39.04 1.77 5.43
CA LYS A 105 38.69 1.80 4.00
C LYS A 105 37.20 1.61 3.75
N LEU A 106 36.54 0.75 4.54
CA LEU A 106 35.08 0.54 4.51
C LEU A 106 34.33 1.80 4.99
N LEU A 107 34.82 2.44 6.05
CA LEU A 107 34.20 3.63 6.61
C LEU A 107 34.35 4.86 5.70
N LYS A 108 35.49 5.00 5.00
CA LYS A 108 35.78 6.10 4.06
C LYS A 108 35.20 5.85 2.67
N GLU A 109 34.42 4.78 2.46
CA GLU A 109 33.76 4.41 1.20
C GLU A 109 34.71 4.14 0.02
N ASN A 110 36.00 4.01 0.26
CA ASN A 110 36.97 3.57 -0.75
C ASN A 110 36.75 2.12 -1.17
N LEU A 111 36.13 1.33 -0.29
CA LEU A 111 35.72 -0.05 -0.50
C LEU A 111 34.24 -0.17 -0.11
N THR A 112 33.41 -0.65 -1.02
CA THR A 112 31.96 -0.78 -0.78
C THR A 112 31.66 -1.93 0.19
N GLY A 113 32.44 -3.03 0.10
CA GLY A 113 32.30 -4.17 0.99
C GLY A 113 33.34 -5.26 0.76
N ILE A 114 33.42 -6.14 1.73
CA ILE A 114 34.29 -7.34 1.72
C ILE A 114 33.36 -8.54 1.85
N ILE A 115 33.57 -9.54 0.99
CA ILE A 115 32.87 -10.83 1.06
C ILE A 115 33.90 -11.88 1.48
N PHE A 116 33.56 -12.63 2.52
CA PHE A 116 34.33 -13.80 2.92
C PHE A 116 33.55 -15.07 2.58
N ILE A 117 34.20 -15.97 1.86
CA ILE A 117 33.64 -17.24 1.39
C ILE A 117 34.47 -18.38 2.01
N PRO A 118 33.99 -18.97 3.13
CA PRO A 118 34.66 -20.11 3.76
C PRO A 118 34.47 -21.38 2.93
N ASP A 119 35.29 -22.37 3.16
CA ASP A 119 35.17 -23.67 2.48
C ASP A 119 33.88 -24.41 2.83
N SER A 120 33.28 -24.13 4.00
CA SER A 120 31.95 -24.62 4.38
C SER A 120 30.84 -24.19 3.41
N SER A 121 31.04 -23.10 2.68
CA SER A 121 30.06 -22.59 1.69
C SER A 121 29.77 -23.59 0.58
N LEU A 122 30.64 -24.60 0.37
CA LEU A 122 30.37 -25.69 -0.56
C LEU A 122 29.28 -26.64 -0.03
N GLN A 123 28.97 -26.63 1.27
CA GLN A 123 27.96 -27.49 1.88
C GLN A 123 26.68 -26.72 2.23
N ASP A 124 26.84 -25.55 2.85
CA ASP A 124 25.72 -24.75 3.39
C ASP A 124 25.30 -23.57 2.50
N LYS A 125 26.15 -23.18 1.52
CA LYS A 125 26.02 -22.00 0.68
C LYS A 125 25.90 -20.67 1.47
N GLU A 126 26.43 -20.63 2.68
CA GLU A 126 26.49 -19.42 3.49
C GLU A 126 27.79 -18.66 3.22
N ILE A 127 27.67 -17.34 3.06
CA ILE A 127 28.78 -16.41 2.84
C ILE A 127 28.62 -15.20 3.74
N GLU A 128 29.72 -14.61 4.15
CA GLU A 128 29.73 -13.46 5.05
C GLU A 128 30.01 -12.16 4.25
N TYR A 129 29.20 -11.12 4.50
CA TYR A 129 29.37 -9.81 3.86
C TYR A 129 29.58 -8.72 4.89
N TYR A 130 30.67 -7.99 4.77
CA TYR A 130 31.09 -6.91 5.66
C TYR A 130 31.07 -5.58 4.91
N SER A 131 30.30 -4.59 5.39
CA SER A 131 30.12 -3.29 4.76
C SER A 131 29.64 -2.27 5.77
N LYS A 132 29.79 -0.98 5.46
CA LYS A 132 29.14 0.11 6.19
C LYS A 132 27.61 0.04 6.09
N ASN A 133 27.08 -0.37 4.93
CA ASN A 133 25.65 -0.52 4.64
C ASN A 133 25.35 -1.97 4.18
N PRO A 134 25.13 -2.92 5.10
CA PRO A 134 25.04 -4.33 4.76
C PRO A 134 23.78 -4.76 4.01
N ASN A 135 22.72 -3.93 3.96
CA ASN A 135 21.44 -4.27 3.35
C ASN A 135 21.29 -3.71 1.92
N ASN A 136 22.28 -3.93 1.06
CA ASN A 136 22.27 -3.44 -0.33
C ASN A 136 21.76 -4.53 -1.28
N SER A 137 20.42 -4.57 -1.50
CA SER A 137 19.78 -5.56 -2.37
C SER A 137 20.24 -5.49 -3.83
N SER A 138 20.57 -4.29 -4.35
CA SER A 138 21.07 -4.11 -5.72
C SER A 138 22.42 -4.80 -5.90
N LEU A 139 23.31 -4.65 -4.94
CA LEU A 139 24.60 -5.32 -4.94
C LEU A 139 24.47 -6.84 -4.80
N PHE A 140 23.62 -7.30 -3.88
CA PHE A 140 23.41 -8.75 -3.67
C PHE A 140 22.88 -9.44 -4.92
N ASN A 141 21.97 -8.82 -5.66
CA ASN A 141 21.47 -9.39 -6.91
C ASN A 141 22.57 -9.55 -7.98
N LYS A 142 23.55 -8.63 -8.01
CA LYS A 142 24.69 -8.71 -8.92
C LYS A 142 25.72 -9.77 -8.52
N LEU A 143 25.87 -10.02 -7.23
CA LEU A 143 26.85 -10.97 -6.68
C LEU A 143 26.33 -12.40 -6.58
N LYS A 144 25.04 -12.57 -6.29
CA LYS A 144 24.42 -13.87 -6.00
C LYS A 144 24.58 -14.88 -7.14
N GLN A 145 24.32 -14.46 -8.38
CA GLN A 145 24.39 -15.37 -9.53
C GLN A 145 25.80 -15.88 -9.82
N PRO A 146 26.87 -15.03 -9.96
CA PRO A 146 28.20 -15.53 -10.25
C PRO A 146 28.79 -16.33 -9.09
N ILE A 147 28.51 -15.97 -7.82
CA ILE A 147 28.99 -16.76 -6.68
C ILE A 147 28.31 -18.14 -6.66
N ASN A 148 26.98 -18.19 -6.82
CA ASN A 148 26.26 -19.48 -6.87
C ASN A 148 26.73 -20.36 -8.04
N LYS A 149 27.01 -19.77 -9.22
CA LYS A 149 27.59 -20.48 -10.37
C LYS A 149 28.93 -21.13 -9.96
N ALA A 150 29.84 -20.38 -9.35
CA ALA A 150 31.14 -20.87 -8.95
C ALA A 150 31.05 -21.99 -7.92
N LEU A 151 30.19 -21.87 -6.89
CA LEU A 151 30.01 -22.89 -5.88
C LEU A 151 29.45 -24.20 -6.46
N ILE A 152 28.48 -24.11 -7.38
CA ILE A 152 27.89 -25.27 -8.06
C ILE A 152 28.91 -25.96 -8.95
N ASP A 153 29.66 -25.21 -9.76
CA ASP A 153 30.66 -25.76 -10.65
C ASP A 153 31.79 -26.51 -9.85
N LEU A 154 32.15 -25.96 -8.71
CA LEU A 154 33.17 -26.55 -7.85
C LEU A 154 32.64 -27.77 -7.09
N TYR A 155 31.42 -27.73 -6.57
CA TYR A 155 30.79 -28.84 -5.86
C TYR A 155 30.64 -30.08 -6.74
N PHE A 156 30.32 -29.87 -8.02
CA PHE A 156 30.17 -30.97 -8.99
C PHE A 156 31.46 -31.25 -9.80
N GLN A 157 32.58 -30.61 -9.44
CA GLN A 157 33.86 -30.83 -10.10
C GLN A 157 34.31 -32.29 -9.96
N GLY A 158 34.61 -32.94 -11.07
CA GLY A 158 34.96 -34.36 -11.11
C GLY A 158 33.78 -35.32 -11.30
N GLN A 159 32.54 -34.84 -11.31
CA GLN A 159 31.38 -35.61 -11.72
C GLN A 159 31.14 -35.37 -13.22
N ASN A 160 30.93 -36.43 -14.01
CA ASN A 160 30.63 -36.32 -15.43
C ASN A 160 29.17 -35.82 -15.64
N LEU A 161 28.86 -34.61 -15.20
CA LEU A 161 27.55 -34.00 -15.40
C LEU A 161 27.49 -33.38 -16.80
N THR A 162 26.38 -33.62 -17.47
CA THR A 162 26.08 -32.97 -18.75
C THR A 162 25.78 -31.46 -18.51
N GLY A 163 26.06 -30.63 -19.53
CA GLY A 163 25.75 -29.19 -19.45
C GLY A 163 24.29 -28.89 -19.04
N ASN A 164 23.35 -29.77 -19.43
CA ASN A 164 21.94 -29.66 -19.05
C ASN A 164 21.73 -29.88 -17.54
N GLN A 165 22.44 -30.82 -16.92
CA GLN A 165 22.35 -31.10 -15.47
C GLN A 165 22.92 -29.93 -14.66
N ILE A 166 24.03 -29.35 -15.10
CA ILE A 166 24.65 -28.18 -14.47
C ILE A 166 23.69 -26.97 -14.60
N ASN A 167 23.12 -26.75 -15.76
CA ASN A 167 22.14 -25.67 -15.97
C ASN A 167 20.88 -25.85 -15.11
N PHE A 168 20.41 -27.10 -14.98
CA PHE A 168 19.29 -27.42 -14.09
C PHE A 168 19.63 -27.12 -12.61
N ALA A 169 20.83 -27.51 -12.15
CA ALA A 169 21.27 -27.23 -10.79
C ALA A 169 21.44 -25.72 -10.50
N ARG A 170 21.74 -24.93 -11.53
CA ARG A 170 21.86 -23.46 -11.42
C ARG A 170 20.53 -22.72 -11.46
N LYS A 171 19.49 -23.32 -12.07
CA LYS A 171 18.19 -22.71 -12.21
C LYS A 171 17.44 -22.74 -10.89
N ASN A 172 16.84 -21.61 -10.51
CA ASN A 172 15.91 -21.58 -9.39
C ASN A 172 14.58 -22.24 -9.83
N VAL A 173 13.85 -22.82 -8.88
CA VAL A 173 12.53 -23.34 -9.12
C VAL A 173 11.59 -22.17 -9.38
N ASP A 174 10.95 -22.15 -10.57
CA ASP A 174 9.89 -21.20 -10.89
C ASP A 174 8.54 -21.84 -10.53
N ILE A 175 7.85 -21.28 -9.55
CA ILE A 175 6.53 -21.74 -9.13
C ILE A 175 5.48 -20.94 -9.89
N ASN A 176 4.83 -21.57 -10.87
CA ASN A 176 3.70 -20.98 -11.56
C ASN A 176 2.41 -21.28 -10.79
N GLY A 177 1.79 -20.25 -10.22
CA GLY A 177 0.49 -20.37 -9.57
C GLY A 177 -0.64 -20.46 -10.60
N PHE A 178 -1.60 -21.34 -10.36
CA PHE A 178 -2.83 -21.41 -11.13
C PHE A 178 -4.02 -21.22 -10.20
N LYS A 179 -4.92 -20.29 -10.53
CA LYS A 179 -6.17 -20.10 -9.82
C LYS A 179 -7.19 -21.11 -10.33
N VAL A 180 -7.73 -21.92 -9.43
CA VAL A 180 -8.87 -22.79 -9.70
C VAL A 180 -10.12 -22.06 -9.25
N SER A 181 -10.94 -21.60 -10.19
CA SER A 181 -12.21 -20.93 -9.89
C SER A 181 -13.30 -21.96 -9.59
N SER A 182 -14.35 -21.53 -8.88
CA SER A 182 -15.55 -22.36 -8.61
C SER A 182 -16.20 -22.91 -9.90
N ASP A 183 -16.03 -22.23 -11.03
CA ASP A 183 -16.50 -22.64 -12.35
C ASP A 183 -15.57 -23.64 -13.05
N LYS A 184 -14.63 -24.26 -12.30
CA LYS A 184 -13.64 -25.24 -12.80
C LYS A 184 -12.70 -24.70 -13.89
N GLN A 185 -12.65 -23.40 -14.10
CA GLN A 185 -11.67 -22.80 -15.01
C GLN A 185 -10.33 -22.67 -14.28
N ILE A 186 -9.26 -23.15 -14.94
CA ILE A 186 -7.89 -23.01 -14.46
C ILE A 186 -7.26 -21.86 -15.22
N GLN A 187 -6.89 -20.80 -14.53
CA GLN A 187 -6.22 -19.64 -15.11
C GLN A 187 -4.87 -19.44 -14.43
N LYS A 188 -3.86 -19.04 -15.19
CA LYS A 188 -2.55 -18.71 -14.63
C LYS A 188 -2.73 -17.49 -13.69
N ALA A 189 -2.34 -17.65 -12.44
CA ALA A 189 -2.42 -16.56 -11.48
C ALA A 189 -1.25 -15.58 -11.72
N GLY A 190 -1.59 -14.32 -12.01
CA GLY A 190 -0.62 -13.24 -12.09
C GLY A 190 -0.68 -12.34 -10.85
N TYR A 191 0.30 -11.45 -10.71
CA TYR A 191 0.35 -10.45 -9.65
C TYR A 191 -0.68 -9.32 -9.82
N GLY A 192 -1.39 -9.26 -10.95
CA GLY A 192 -2.33 -8.18 -11.28
C GLY A 192 -3.43 -7.98 -10.22
N ASN A 193 -4.02 -9.07 -9.72
CA ASN A 193 -5.05 -8.98 -8.68
C ASN A 193 -4.50 -8.47 -7.34
N MET A 194 -3.27 -8.82 -6.98
CA MET A 194 -2.60 -8.28 -5.78
C MET A 194 -2.37 -6.78 -5.90
N ILE A 195 -1.90 -6.33 -7.07
CA ILE A 195 -1.70 -4.91 -7.37
C ILE A 195 -3.04 -4.17 -7.31
N ALA A 196 -4.09 -4.71 -7.91
CA ALA A 196 -5.42 -4.11 -7.88
C ALA A 196 -6.00 -4.03 -6.46
N SER A 197 -5.84 -5.07 -5.65
CA SER A 197 -6.23 -5.06 -4.23
C SER A 197 -5.49 -3.98 -3.45
N PHE A 198 -4.19 -3.87 -3.64
CA PHE A 198 -3.38 -2.81 -3.03
C PHE A 198 -3.87 -1.43 -3.46
N LEU A 199 -4.14 -1.24 -4.76
CA LEU A 199 -4.68 0.01 -5.30
C LEU A 199 -6.04 0.35 -4.68
N PHE A 200 -6.97 -0.59 -4.63
CA PHE A 200 -8.28 -0.38 -4.00
C PHE A 200 -8.14 0.01 -2.53
N THR A 201 -7.32 -0.73 -1.79
CA THR A 201 -7.06 -0.46 -0.36
C THR A 201 -6.47 0.93 -0.16
N PHE A 202 -5.46 1.29 -0.96
CA PHE A 202 -4.79 2.58 -0.88
C PHE A 202 -5.73 3.74 -1.25
N LEU A 203 -6.48 3.59 -2.36
CA LEU A 203 -7.44 4.61 -2.80
C LEU A 203 -8.57 4.82 -1.79
N LEU A 204 -9.11 3.72 -1.23
CA LEU A 204 -10.12 3.79 -0.17
C LEU A 204 -9.59 4.52 1.06
N TYR A 205 -8.43 4.09 1.57
CA TYR A 205 -7.79 4.67 2.74
C TYR A 205 -7.52 6.16 2.56
N PHE A 206 -6.85 6.52 1.47
CA PHE A 206 -6.44 7.89 1.21
C PHE A 206 -7.65 8.81 0.99
N SER A 207 -8.65 8.33 0.25
CA SER A 207 -9.88 9.10 0.00
C SER A 207 -10.67 9.35 1.28
N LEU A 208 -10.85 8.34 2.13
CA LEU A 208 -11.57 8.48 3.39
C LEU A 208 -10.90 9.52 4.30
N LEU A 209 -9.57 9.47 4.41
CA LEU A 209 -8.81 10.45 5.21
C LEU A 209 -8.87 11.85 4.60
N TYR A 210 -8.64 11.98 3.29
CA TYR A 210 -8.57 13.27 2.62
C TYR A 210 -9.91 13.98 2.62
N ILE A 211 -10.98 13.30 2.15
CA ILE A 211 -12.33 13.86 2.09
C ILE A 211 -12.87 14.10 3.50
N GLY A 212 -12.57 13.18 4.43
CA GLY A 212 -12.94 13.33 5.84
C GLY A 212 -12.34 14.58 6.47
N ALA A 213 -11.03 14.77 6.33
CA ALA A 213 -10.34 15.96 6.84
C ALA A 213 -10.86 17.25 6.16
N MET A 214 -11.17 17.20 4.86
CA MET A 214 -11.76 18.33 4.14
C MET A 214 -13.13 18.69 4.67
N VAL A 215 -14.00 17.71 4.94
CA VAL A 215 -15.34 17.94 5.52
C VAL A 215 -15.21 18.49 6.93
N MET A 216 -14.36 17.93 7.77
CA MET A 216 -14.09 18.44 9.11
C MET A 216 -13.69 19.91 9.09
N ARG A 217 -12.68 20.28 8.29
CA ARG A 217 -12.21 21.67 8.16
C ARG A 217 -13.32 22.59 7.65
N SER A 218 -14.15 22.14 6.68
CA SER A 218 -15.28 22.92 6.19
C SER A 218 -16.28 23.23 7.30
N VAL A 219 -16.57 22.26 8.19
CA VAL A 219 -17.46 22.47 9.35
C VAL A 219 -16.86 23.44 10.35
N VAL A 220 -15.56 23.29 10.68
CA VAL A 220 -14.85 24.21 11.57
C VAL A 220 -14.89 25.65 11.04
N GLN A 221 -14.59 25.84 9.74
CA GLN A 221 -14.58 27.16 9.11
C GLN A 221 -15.97 27.80 9.08
N GLU A 222 -17.02 27.03 8.78
CA GLU A 222 -18.41 27.54 8.83
C GLU A 222 -18.79 27.99 10.25
N LYS A 223 -18.30 27.28 11.27
CA LYS A 223 -18.51 27.63 12.69
C LYS A 223 -17.76 28.91 13.07
N ILE A 224 -16.47 29.00 12.76
CA ILE A 224 -15.62 30.17 13.07
C ILE A 224 -16.18 31.44 12.39
N ASN A 225 -16.58 31.33 11.14
CA ASN A 225 -17.09 32.45 10.34
C ASN A 225 -18.58 32.77 10.62
N ARG A 226 -19.21 32.10 11.61
CA ARG A 226 -20.64 32.23 11.94
C ARG A 226 -21.62 32.00 10.77
N ILE A 227 -21.14 31.40 9.69
CA ILE A 227 -21.97 31.04 8.54
C ILE A 227 -23.05 30.04 8.96
N VAL A 228 -22.77 29.22 9.94
CA VAL A 228 -23.70 28.26 10.53
C VAL A 228 -24.96 28.94 11.07
N GLU A 229 -24.88 30.11 11.69
CA GLU A 229 -26.03 30.84 12.24
C GLU A 229 -27.01 31.25 11.11
N ILE A 230 -26.43 31.70 9.98
CA ILE A 230 -27.23 32.06 8.78
C ILE A 230 -27.86 30.82 8.17
N LEU A 231 -27.10 29.70 8.08
CA LEU A 231 -27.62 28.46 7.52
C LEU A 231 -28.72 27.85 8.41
N LEU A 232 -28.57 27.92 9.74
CA LEU A 232 -29.57 27.43 10.70
C LEU A 232 -30.86 28.25 10.73
N SER A 233 -30.84 29.50 10.28
CA SER A 233 -32.08 30.26 10.08
C SER A 233 -32.98 29.70 8.96
N SER A 234 -32.35 28.97 8.00
CA SER A 234 -33.05 28.46 6.80
C SER A 234 -33.19 26.93 6.77
N ALA A 235 -32.35 26.19 7.53
CA ALA A 235 -32.34 24.74 7.56
C ALA A 235 -32.00 24.22 8.96
N SER A 236 -32.49 23.04 9.33
CA SER A 236 -32.11 22.40 10.59
C SER A 236 -30.65 21.89 10.54
N SER A 237 -30.01 21.73 11.73
CA SER A 237 -28.65 21.18 11.85
C SER A 237 -28.54 19.78 11.25
N THR A 238 -29.60 18.98 11.34
CA THR A 238 -29.65 17.64 10.74
C THR A 238 -29.69 17.72 9.22
N GLU A 239 -30.49 18.63 8.63
CA GLU A 239 -30.53 18.85 7.16
C GLU A 239 -29.17 19.33 6.62
N LEU A 240 -28.50 20.22 7.36
CA LEU A 240 -27.13 20.68 7.02
C LEU A 240 -26.14 19.53 7.03
N MET A 241 -26.12 18.74 8.10
CA MET A 241 -25.22 17.60 8.22
C MET A 241 -25.46 16.57 7.10
N ILE A 242 -26.72 16.16 6.88
CA ILE A 242 -27.09 15.21 5.83
C ILE A 242 -26.68 15.73 4.45
N GLY A 243 -27.01 16.98 4.16
CA GLY A 243 -26.66 17.61 2.88
C GLY A 243 -25.17 17.66 2.63
N LYS A 244 -24.40 18.02 3.65
CA LYS A 244 -22.93 18.08 3.60
C LYS A 244 -22.31 16.70 3.42
N ILE A 245 -22.71 15.71 4.22
CA ILE A 245 -22.17 14.35 4.13
C ILE A 245 -22.49 13.71 2.77
N LEU A 246 -23.75 13.77 2.33
CA LEU A 246 -24.15 13.18 1.05
C LEU A 246 -23.53 13.89 -0.14
N GLY A 247 -23.47 15.24 -0.12
CA GLY A 247 -22.81 15.99 -1.18
C GLY A 247 -21.35 15.63 -1.34
N ASN A 248 -20.61 15.57 -0.23
CA ASN A 248 -19.19 15.18 -0.25
C ASN A 248 -19.01 13.67 -0.53
N SER A 249 -19.94 12.80 -0.10
CA SER A 249 -19.89 11.37 -0.46
C SER A 249 -20.06 11.14 -1.96
N ILE A 250 -21.02 11.83 -2.60
CA ILE A 250 -21.21 11.75 -4.05
C ILE A 250 -19.96 12.28 -4.78
N THR A 251 -19.40 13.40 -4.32
CA THR A 251 -18.14 13.94 -4.87
C THR A 251 -17.01 12.92 -4.77
N GLY A 252 -16.86 12.25 -3.63
CA GLY A 252 -15.86 11.22 -3.42
C GLY A 252 -16.07 10.00 -4.33
N VAL A 253 -17.30 9.56 -4.53
CA VAL A 253 -17.62 8.45 -5.46
C VAL A 253 -17.27 8.83 -6.89
N ILE A 254 -17.58 10.05 -7.33
CA ILE A 254 -17.17 10.54 -8.66
C ILE A 254 -15.65 10.53 -8.80
N GLN A 255 -14.93 10.98 -7.77
CA GLN A 255 -13.47 10.97 -7.75
C GLN A 255 -12.91 9.55 -7.85
N MET A 256 -13.43 8.63 -7.04
CA MET A 256 -13.02 7.22 -7.05
C MET A 256 -13.33 6.57 -8.42
N PHE A 257 -14.47 6.87 -9.00
CA PHE A 257 -14.81 6.39 -10.34
C PHE A 257 -13.78 6.85 -11.39
N ILE A 258 -13.37 8.13 -11.34
CA ILE A 258 -12.33 8.66 -12.24
C ILE A 258 -11.01 7.93 -12.04
N TRP A 259 -10.63 7.63 -10.80
CA TRP A 259 -9.39 6.91 -10.50
C TRP A 259 -9.41 5.43 -10.93
N LEU A 260 -10.59 4.79 -10.89
CA LEU A 260 -10.77 3.42 -11.36
C LEU A 260 -10.96 3.31 -12.88
N LEU A 261 -11.23 4.41 -13.57
CA LEU A 261 -11.50 4.42 -15.00
C LEU A 261 -10.37 3.77 -15.84
N PRO A 262 -9.06 4.04 -15.60
CA PRO A 262 -7.98 3.35 -16.31
C PRO A 262 -8.03 1.83 -16.12
N LEU A 263 -8.30 1.36 -14.90
CA LEU A 263 -8.43 -0.07 -14.61
C LEU A 263 -9.65 -0.69 -15.30
N MET A 264 -10.78 0.03 -15.33
CA MET A 264 -11.98 -0.39 -16.05
C MET A 264 -11.71 -0.52 -17.55
N LEU A 265 -10.95 0.41 -18.13
CA LEU A 265 -10.55 0.36 -19.54
C LEU A 265 -9.63 -0.84 -19.82
N LEU A 266 -8.67 -1.12 -18.93
CA LEU A 266 -7.79 -2.29 -19.08
C LEU A 266 -8.57 -3.62 -19.07
N ILE A 267 -9.60 -3.73 -18.21
CA ILE A 267 -10.41 -4.95 -18.10
C ILE A 267 -11.39 -5.09 -19.30
N SER A 268 -11.90 -3.97 -19.80
CA SER A 268 -12.97 -3.98 -20.83
C SER A 268 -12.45 -4.00 -22.26
N THR A 269 -11.16 -3.72 -22.50
CA THR A 269 -10.61 -3.61 -23.84
C THR A 269 -9.47 -4.61 -24.05
N SER A 270 -9.43 -5.22 -25.24
CA SER A 270 -8.31 -6.04 -25.71
C SER A 270 -7.17 -5.22 -26.33
N TRP A 271 -7.20 -3.89 -26.21
CA TRP A 271 -6.19 -3.02 -26.79
C TRP A 271 -4.83 -3.10 -26.10
N PHE A 272 -4.83 -3.50 -24.83
CA PHE A 272 -3.62 -3.70 -24.06
C PHE A 272 -3.44 -5.17 -23.75
N VAL A 273 -2.44 -5.79 -24.34
CA VAL A 273 -2.00 -7.13 -23.98
C VAL A 273 -1.10 -6.95 -22.73
N LEU A 274 -1.64 -7.30 -21.58
CA LEU A 274 -0.86 -7.31 -20.35
C LEU A 274 0.16 -8.46 -20.42
N PRO A 275 1.38 -8.26 -19.90
CA PRO A 275 2.30 -9.37 -19.69
C PRO A 275 1.63 -10.48 -18.88
N ASP A 276 1.99 -11.75 -19.14
CA ASP A 276 1.42 -12.92 -18.47
C ASP A 276 1.50 -12.83 -16.93
N GLU A 277 2.49 -12.11 -16.43
CA GLU A 277 2.73 -11.86 -15.01
C GLU A 277 1.71 -10.88 -14.38
N LEU A 278 1.04 -10.06 -15.20
CA LEU A 278 0.08 -9.02 -14.78
C LEU A 278 -1.38 -9.39 -15.15
N THR A 279 -1.68 -10.68 -15.26
CA THR A 279 -3.06 -11.11 -15.53
C THR A 279 -4.01 -10.59 -14.46
N LEU A 280 -5.13 -9.97 -14.92
CA LEU A 280 -6.21 -9.44 -14.09
C LEU A 280 -7.44 -10.34 -14.27
N SER A 281 -7.92 -10.94 -13.20
CA SER A 281 -9.18 -11.69 -13.18
C SER A 281 -10.36 -10.90 -12.59
N LEU A 282 -10.21 -9.57 -12.52
CA LEU A 282 -11.24 -8.69 -11.99
C LEU A 282 -12.40 -8.55 -12.99
N THR A 283 -13.61 -8.54 -12.45
CA THR A 283 -14.83 -8.29 -13.21
C THR A 283 -15.35 -6.86 -12.94
N MET A 284 -16.21 -6.37 -13.83
CA MET A 284 -16.92 -5.09 -13.60
C MET A 284 -17.72 -5.13 -12.28
N GLY A 285 -18.24 -6.31 -11.91
CA GLY A 285 -18.91 -6.53 -10.62
C GLY A 285 -18.03 -6.21 -9.43
N ASN A 286 -16.76 -6.61 -9.46
CA ASN A 286 -15.82 -6.32 -8.37
C ASN A 286 -15.59 -4.81 -8.21
N ILE A 287 -15.51 -4.06 -9.31
CA ILE A 287 -15.37 -2.60 -9.29
C ILE A 287 -16.62 -1.93 -8.69
N LEU A 288 -17.81 -2.37 -9.09
CA LEU A 288 -19.07 -1.86 -8.53
C LEU A 288 -19.16 -2.14 -7.03
N PHE A 289 -18.68 -3.31 -6.57
CA PHE A 289 -18.58 -3.63 -5.15
C PHE A 289 -17.65 -2.68 -4.41
N VAL A 290 -16.48 -2.37 -4.96
CA VAL A 290 -15.54 -1.39 -4.38
C VAL A 290 -16.22 -0.03 -4.23
N LEU A 291 -16.91 0.46 -5.27
CA LEU A 291 -17.63 1.72 -5.24
C LEU A 291 -18.76 1.73 -4.21
N PHE A 292 -19.48 0.62 -4.07
CA PHE A 292 -20.54 0.46 -3.07
C PHE A 292 -20.00 0.54 -1.64
N TYR A 293 -18.95 -0.23 -1.32
CA TYR A 293 -18.31 -0.16 0.01
C TYR A 293 -17.71 1.22 0.27
N PHE A 294 -17.13 1.83 -0.75
CA PHE A 294 -16.61 3.19 -0.64
C PHE A 294 -17.69 4.20 -0.30
N PHE A 295 -18.86 4.13 -0.95
CA PHE A 295 -19.99 5.01 -0.66
C PHE A 295 -20.48 4.85 0.79
N ILE A 296 -20.65 3.60 1.27
CA ILE A 296 -21.03 3.35 2.67
C ILE A 296 -19.95 3.88 3.62
N GLY A 297 -18.68 3.65 3.28
CA GLY A 297 -17.54 4.13 4.04
C GLY A 297 -17.51 5.66 4.14
N LEU A 298 -17.73 6.35 3.03
CA LEU A 298 -17.82 7.81 3.04
C LEU A 298 -18.93 8.30 3.97
N ILE A 299 -20.17 7.79 3.85
CA ILE A 299 -21.26 8.21 4.72
C ILE A 299 -20.89 7.98 6.19
N THR A 300 -20.34 6.81 6.52
CA THR A 300 -19.97 6.44 7.89
C THR A 300 -18.87 7.35 8.46
N PHE A 301 -17.76 7.48 7.74
CA PHE A 301 -16.59 8.20 8.25
C PHE A 301 -16.76 9.71 8.13
N LEU A 302 -17.38 10.23 7.06
CA LEU A 302 -17.64 11.68 6.96
C LEU A 302 -18.58 12.15 8.06
N GLY A 303 -19.53 11.33 8.52
CA GLY A 303 -20.34 11.60 9.70
C GLY A 303 -19.48 11.81 10.95
N LEU A 304 -18.52 10.94 11.19
CA LEU A 304 -17.59 11.05 12.31
C LEU A 304 -16.69 12.29 12.17
N PHE A 305 -16.11 12.55 10.99
CA PHE A 305 -15.27 13.72 10.74
C PHE A 305 -16.06 15.04 10.89
N ALA A 306 -17.29 15.09 10.39
CA ALA A 306 -18.17 16.26 10.55
C ALA A 306 -18.50 16.51 12.03
N SER A 307 -18.70 15.44 12.81
CA SER A 307 -18.94 15.54 14.26
C SER A 307 -17.72 16.16 14.97
N VAL A 308 -16.50 15.70 14.64
CA VAL A 308 -15.28 16.29 15.20
C VAL A 308 -15.16 17.75 14.81
N GLY A 309 -15.43 18.11 13.54
CA GLY A 309 -15.44 19.52 13.11
C GLY A 309 -16.45 20.38 13.86
N ALA A 310 -17.61 19.83 14.23
CA ALA A 310 -18.63 20.54 15.01
C ALA A 310 -18.21 20.75 16.49
N ILE A 311 -17.42 19.83 17.05
CA ILE A 311 -16.99 19.89 18.47
C ILE A 311 -16.00 21.06 18.69
N PHE A 312 -15.05 21.25 17.78
CA PHE A 312 -13.92 22.17 17.98
C PHE A 312 -14.13 23.52 17.31
N ASP A 313 -13.51 24.57 17.89
CA ASP A 313 -13.63 25.97 17.43
C ASP A 313 -12.40 26.43 16.62
N ASN A 314 -11.42 25.54 16.39
CA ASN A 314 -10.25 25.81 15.56
C ASN A 314 -9.73 24.54 14.87
N ASP A 315 -9.03 24.72 13.76
CA ASP A 315 -8.50 23.62 12.94
C ASP A 315 -7.47 22.77 13.67
N GLN A 316 -6.64 23.33 14.54
CA GLN A 316 -5.57 22.64 15.24
C GLN A 316 -6.12 21.65 16.28
N ASP A 317 -7.12 22.08 17.06
CA ASP A 317 -7.79 21.21 18.03
C ASP A 317 -8.60 20.12 17.33
N ALA A 318 -9.27 20.45 16.22
CA ALA A 318 -10.01 19.48 15.41
C ALA A 318 -9.06 18.39 14.83
N GLN A 319 -7.88 18.78 14.33
CA GLN A 319 -6.87 17.82 13.87
C GLN A 319 -6.38 16.89 14.98
N SER A 320 -6.27 17.38 16.22
CA SER A 320 -5.96 16.53 17.37
C SER A 320 -7.12 15.59 17.72
N GLY A 321 -8.35 15.99 17.46
CA GLY A 321 -9.57 15.22 17.72
C GLY A 321 -9.85 14.07 16.74
N ILE A 322 -9.20 14.02 15.58
CA ILE A 322 -9.44 12.97 14.57
C ILE A 322 -8.71 11.65 14.84
N TRP A 323 -7.77 11.61 15.78
CA TRP A 323 -6.96 10.41 16.04
C TRP A 323 -7.75 9.11 16.22
N PRO A 324 -8.88 9.09 16.99
CA PRO A 324 -9.70 7.87 17.11
C PRO A 324 -10.25 7.39 15.75
N ILE A 325 -10.66 8.32 14.88
CA ILE A 325 -11.17 8.00 13.55
C ILE A 325 -10.03 7.47 12.67
N MET A 326 -8.85 8.08 12.76
CA MET A 326 -7.68 7.62 12.01
C MET A 326 -7.31 6.18 12.37
N ILE A 327 -7.36 5.80 13.64
CA ILE A 327 -7.10 4.43 14.10
C ILE A 327 -8.13 3.46 13.48
N LEU A 328 -9.41 3.83 13.46
CA LEU A 328 -10.48 3.02 12.86
C LEU A 328 -10.29 2.79 11.36
N ILE A 329 -9.58 3.67 10.66
CA ILE A 329 -9.28 3.54 9.22
C ILE A 329 -7.91 2.84 9.03
N MET A 330 -6.91 3.16 9.86
CA MET A 330 -5.54 2.70 9.71
C MET A 330 -5.37 1.21 10.03
N ILE A 331 -6.01 0.73 11.08
CA ILE A 331 -5.92 -0.71 11.43
C ILE A 331 -6.45 -1.60 10.30
N PRO A 332 -7.67 -1.39 9.76
CA PRO A 332 -8.17 -2.13 8.60
C PRO A 332 -7.29 -2.00 7.35
N PHE A 333 -6.67 -0.85 7.13
CA PHE A 333 -5.75 -0.65 6.04
C PHE A 333 -4.55 -1.60 6.11
N PHE A 334 -3.88 -1.70 7.26
CA PHE A 334 -2.75 -2.63 7.43
C PHE A 334 -3.19 -4.09 7.35
N ILE A 335 -4.39 -4.43 7.87
CA ILE A 335 -4.95 -5.78 7.70
C ILE A 335 -5.18 -6.09 6.22
N ALA A 336 -5.73 -5.16 5.45
CA ALA A 336 -5.95 -5.34 4.02
C ALA A 336 -4.64 -5.51 3.22
N ILE A 337 -3.58 -4.76 3.57
CA ILE A 337 -2.26 -4.94 2.96
C ILE A 337 -1.69 -6.34 3.25
N SER A 338 -1.93 -6.91 4.43
CA SER A 338 -1.43 -8.26 4.76
C SER A 338 -1.95 -9.35 3.83
N LEU A 339 -3.09 -9.12 3.14
CA LEU A 339 -3.67 -10.03 2.17
C LEU A 339 -2.77 -10.26 0.94
N THR A 340 -1.90 -9.31 0.61
CA THR A 340 -0.94 -9.48 -0.49
C THR A 340 0.05 -10.62 -0.24
N ASN A 341 0.39 -10.88 1.03
CA ASN A 341 1.31 -11.94 1.42
C ASN A 341 0.58 -13.24 1.77
N ASN A 342 -0.63 -13.14 2.35
CA ASN A 342 -1.46 -14.29 2.72
C ASN A 342 -2.93 -13.99 2.46
N PRO A 343 -3.46 -14.34 1.27
CA PRO A 343 -4.84 -14.05 0.88
C PRO A 343 -5.90 -14.72 1.77
N GLU A 344 -5.60 -15.85 2.40
CA GLU A 344 -6.51 -16.60 3.27
C GLU A 344 -6.28 -16.33 4.77
N ASN A 345 -5.67 -15.20 5.11
CA ASN A 345 -5.41 -14.81 6.48
C ASN A 345 -6.72 -14.77 7.31
N THR A 346 -6.77 -15.53 8.39
CA THR A 346 -7.94 -15.61 9.29
C THR A 346 -8.28 -14.24 9.89
N ILE A 347 -7.29 -13.42 10.24
CA ILE A 347 -7.51 -12.07 10.78
C ILE A 347 -8.23 -11.20 9.75
N ALA A 348 -7.79 -11.24 8.50
CA ALA A 348 -8.43 -10.50 7.43
C ALA A 348 -9.83 -11.03 7.10
N THR A 349 -10.05 -12.34 7.22
CA THR A 349 -11.37 -12.95 7.07
C THR A 349 -12.34 -12.41 8.12
N VAL A 350 -11.98 -12.41 9.39
CA VAL A 350 -12.81 -11.86 10.49
C VAL A 350 -12.99 -10.35 10.32
N ALA A 351 -11.91 -9.61 10.04
CA ALA A 351 -11.95 -8.16 9.88
C ALA A 351 -12.84 -7.73 8.70
N SER A 352 -12.90 -8.52 7.62
CA SER A 352 -13.79 -8.24 6.48
C SER A 352 -15.29 -8.31 6.80
N MET A 353 -15.66 -8.90 7.94
CA MET A 353 -17.04 -8.99 8.45
C MET A 353 -17.24 -8.17 9.73
N PHE A 354 -16.24 -7.37 10.15
CA PHE A 354 -16.28 -6.59 11.39
C PHE A 354 -16.68 -5.12 11.11
N PRO A 355 -17.43 -4.44 12.00
CA PRO A 355 -17.78 -3.03 11.86
C PRO A 355 -16.56 -2.15 11.55
N PHE A 356 -16.71 -1.15 10.71
CA PHE A 356 -15.68 -0.25 10.18
C PHE A 356 -14.61 -0.95 9.33
N ALA A 357 -14.09 -2.10 9.75
CA ALA A 357 -13.02 -2.80 9.06
C ALA A 357 -13.51 -3.42 7.74
N SER A 358 -14.75 -3.91 7.71
CA SER A 358 -15.38 -4.48 6.50
C SER A 358 -15.33 -3.53 5.29
N ILE A 359 -15.44 -2.24 5.53
CA ILE A 359 -15.46 -1.19 4.49
C ILE A 359 -14.15 -1.18 3.66
N ILE A 360 -13.02 -1.50 4.28
CA ILE A 360 -11.71 -1.48 3.63
C ILE A 360 -11.24 -2.90 3.28
N VAL A 361 -11.43 -3.86 4.21
CA VAL A 361 -10.86 -5.20 4.07
C VAL A 361 -11.65 -6.07 3.08
N MET A 362 -13.00 -5.96 3.02
CA MET A 362 -13.78 -6.78 2.10
C MET A 362 -13.51 -6.46 0.62
N PRO A 363 -13.46 -5.19 0.17
CA PRO A 363 -13.07 -4.87 -1.20
C PRO A 363 -11.69 -5.41 -1.58
N ALA A 364 -10.71 -5.36 -0.66
CA ALA A 364 -9.39 -5.91 -0.87
C ALA A 364 -9.41 -7.44 -1.05
N ARG A 365 -10.20 -8.15 -0.23
CA ARG A 365 -10.36 -9.61 -0.33
C ARG A 365 -11.00 -10.04 -1.64
N ILE A 366 -12.09 -9.38 -2.05
CA ILE A 366 -12.81 -9.69 -3.30
C ILE A 366 -11.90 -9.55 -4.53
N ALA A 367 -10.91 -8.66 -4.48
CA ALA A 367 -9.95 -8.49 -5.57
C ALA A 367 -8.97 -9.67 -5.70
N ILE A 368 -8.63 -10.34 -4.59
CA ILE A 368 -7.58 -11.39 -4.57
C ILE A 368 -8.18 -12.78 -4.52
N THR A 369 -9.24 -12.99 -3.71
CA THR A 369 -9.80 -14.31 -3.42
C THR A 369 -11.27 -14.42 -3.83
N ASP A 370 -11.72 -15.63 -4.09
CA ASP A 370 -13.14 -15.93 -4.28
C ASP A 370 -13.79 -16.01 -2.89
N VAL A 371 -14.41 -14.90 -2.46
CA VAL A 371 -15.04 -14.80 -1.15
C VAL A 371 -16.41 -15.51 -1.16
N PRO A 372 -16.71 -16.43 -0.21
CA PRO A 372 -18.01 -17.07 -0.12
C PRO A 372 -19.16 -16.03 0.00
N LEU A 373 -20.25 -16.25 -0.72
CA LEU A 373 -21.38 -15.32 -0.79
C LEU A 373 -21.94 -14.96 0.60
N ILE A 374 -21.97 -15.91 1.52
CA ILE A 374 -22.43 -15.68 2.89
C ILE A 374 -21.58 -14.64 3.63
N GLN A 375 -20.26 -14.64 3.44
CA GLN A 375 -19.37 -13.66 4.06
C GLN A 375 -19.58 -12.26 3.46
N ILE A 376 -19.86 -12.17 2.15
CA ILE A 376 -20.19 -10.92 1.47
C ILE A 376 -21.49 -10.35 2.04
N ILE A 377 -22.54 -11.19 2.16
CA ILE A 377 -23.83 -10.79 2.73
C ILE A 377 -23.67 -10.28 4.16
N ILE A 378 -22.95 -11.03 5.01
CA ILE A 378 -22.68 -10.62 6.40
C ILE A 378 -21.96 -9.26 6.42
N SER A 379 -20.93 -9.11 5.61
CA SER A 379 -20.16 -7.87 5.52
C SER A 379 -21.02 -6.67 5.08
N VAL A 380 -21.89 -6.85 4.10
CA VAL A 380 -22.83 -5.80 3.62
C VAL A 380 -23.80 -5.43 4.75
N ILE A 381 -24.40 -6.41 5.42
CA ILE A 381 -25.34 -6.15 6.52
C ILE A 381 -24.64 -5.41 7.65
N VAL A 382 -23.43 -5.84 8.04
CA VAL A 382 -22.63 -5.20 9.10
C VAL A 382 -22.25 -3.78 8.70
N SER A 383 -21.83 -3.55 7.45
CA SER A 383 -21.46 -2.21 6.96
C SER A 383 -22.66 -1.26 6.97
N ILE A 384 -23.84 -1.71 6.50
CA ILE A 384 -25.07 -0.93 6.51
C ILE A 384 -25.54 -0.67 7.95
N ALA A 385 -25.47 -1.67 8.83
CA ALA A 385 -25.82 -1.53 10.24
C ALA A 385 -24.90 -0.51 10.94
N THR A 386 -23.59 -0.57 10.66
CA THR A 386 -22.60 0.37 11.17
C THR A 386 -22.93 1.80 10.71
N MET A 387 -23.15 1.99 9.42
CA MET A 387 -23.55 3.28 8.84
C MET A 387 -24.83 3.80 9.49
N SER A 388 -25.86 2.95 9.59
CA SER A 388 -27.18 3.32 10.15
C SER A 388 -27.12 3.65 11.65
N SER A 389 -26.20 3.07 12.39
CA SER A 389 -25.98 3.36 13.82
C SER A 389 -25.15 4.63 14.03
N ILE A 390 -24.08 4.80 13.25
CA ILE A 390 -23.16 5.94 13.41
C ILE A 390 -23.79 7.24 12.93
N PHE A 391 -24.58 7.21 11.88
CA PHE A 391 -25.17 8.41 11.30
C PHE A 391 -26.06 9.21 12.27
N PRO A 392 -27.00 8.62 13.04
CA PRO A 392 -27.76 9.33 14.07
C PRO A 392 -26.88 9.83 15.23
N ILE A 393 -25.86 9.02 15.62
CA ILE A 393 -24.90 9.41 16.67
C ILE A 393 -24.15 10.67 16.25
N ALA A 394 -23.59 10.65 15.05
CA ALA A 394 -22.92 11.79 14.45
C ALA A 394 -23.85 13.01 14.34
N GLY A 395 -25.12 12.79 13.98
CA GLY A 395 -26.12 13.84 13.91
C GLY A 395 -26.40 14.53 15.24
N LYS A 396 -26.48 13.76 16.33
CA LYS A 396 -26.66 14.33 17.67
C LYS A 396 -25.45 15.14 18.11
N ILE A 397 -24.24 14.61 17.91
CA ILE A 397 -22.99 15.32 18.24
C ILE A 397 -22.89 16.60 17.39
N TYR A 398 -23.16 16.53 16.11
CA TYR A 398 -23.14 17.69 15.22
C TYR A 398 -24.15 18.75 15.64
N LYS A 399 -25.41 18.37 15.95
CA LYS A 399 -26.48 19.27 16.39
C LYS A 399 -26.08 20.08 17.62
N VAL A 400 -25.48 19.45 18.62
CA VAL A 400 -25.06 20.12 19.86
C VAL A 400 -23.76 20.89 19.65
N GLY A 401 -22.77 20.24 19.04
CA GLY A 401 -21.41 20.77 18.89
C GLY A 401 -21.38 22.04 18.02
N ILE A 402 -22.17 22.10 16.96
CA ILE A 402 -22.16 23.25 16.03
C ILE A 402 -22.67 24.56 16.68
N LEU A 403 -23.49 24.43 17.73
CA LEU A 403 -24.05 25.57 18.48
C LEU A 403 -23.17 25.97 19.69
N MET A 404 -22.25 25.12 20.10
CA MET A 404 -21.37 25.40 21.24
C MET A 404 -20.11 26.13 20.77
N THR A 405 -19.85 27.30 21.30
CA THR A 405 -18.66 28.13 21.00
C THR A 405 -17.91 28.50 22.26
N GLY A 406 -16.60 28.70 22.16
CA GLY A 406 -15.76 29.26 23.22
C GLY A 406 -15.29 28.29 24.31
N LYS A 407 -15.66 27.00 24.26
CA LYS A 407 -15.22 26.00 25.23
C LYS A 407 -14.79 24.71 24.54
N LYS A 408 -13.59 24.23 24.87
CA LYS A 408 -13.12 22.92 24.43
C LYS A 408 -13.78 21.84 25.29
N PRO A 409 -14.74 21.04 24.77
CA PRO A 409 -15.42 20.04 25.57
C PRO A 409 -14.49 18.83 25.81
N LYS A 410 -14.64 18.21 26.96
CA LYS A 410 -14.01 16.90 27.24
C LYS A 410 -14.82 15.78 26.57
N TRP A 411 -14.16 14.68 26.19
CA TRP A 411 -14.82 13.51 25.58
C TRP A 411 -15.98 12.97 26.43
N SER A 412 -15.87 13.04 27.77
CA SER A 412 -16.96 12.67 28.69
C SER A 412 -18.20 13.57 28.54
N GLU A 413 -18.04 14.84 28.18
CA GLU A 413 -19.15 15.78 27.91
C GLU A 413 -19.80 15.45 26.57
N VAL A 414 -18.97 15.15 25.53
CA VAL A 414 -19.47 14.74 24.21
C VAL A 414 -20.34 13.49 24.29
N ILE A 415 -19.97 12.52 25.12
CA ILE A 415 -20.79 11.32 25.36
C ILE A 415 -22.13 11.66 25.98
N LYS A 416 -22.18 12.67 26.88
CA LYS A 416 -23.43 13.13 27.48
C LYS A 416 -24.38 13.76 26.45
N TRP A 417 -23.85 14.38 25.37
CA TRP A 417 -24.67 14.97 24.31
C TRP A 417 -25.53 13.93 23.58
N LEU A 418 -25.12 12.66 23.58
CA LEU A 418 -25.93 11.58 23.00
C LEU A 418 -27.25 11.37 23.75
N LYS A 419 -27.35 11.83 25.01
CA LYS A 419 -28.55 11.75 25.84
C LYS A 419 -29.52 12.95 25.66
N TYR A 420 -29.05 14.04 25.03
CA TYR A 420 -29.93 15.17 24.72
C TYR A 420 -30.84 14.85 23.53
N ASN A 421 -32.11 15.18 23.64
CA ASN A 421 -33.10 14.98 22.59
C ASN A 421 -33.04 16.09 21.50
#